data_ceef35332bca5f8b1430ac3523d71e77
#
_entry.id   ceef35332bca5f8b1430ac3523d71e77
#
_cell.length_a   1.000
_cell.length_b   1.000
_cell.length_c   1.000
_cell.angle_alpha   90.00
_cell.angle_beta   90.00
_cell.angle_gamma   90.00
#
_symmetry.space_group_name_H-M   'P 1'
#
loop_
_entity.id
_entity.type
_entity.pdbx_description
1 polymer ?
#
loop_
_entity_poly.entity_id
_entity_poly.type
_entity_poly.pdbx_seq_one_letter_code
_entity_poly.pdbx_strand_id
1 'polypeptide(L)'
;MAKYKGKPIHGWLVVDKARGVTSSRVVGQVKKLTGAAKAGHAGTLDPLATGILPIALGEATKTVSYVMAGPKEYHFTIVWGEARDSDDSEGSVVGTSLVRPEKDDILKALNNFIGDIEQIPPAFSAVKIDGRRAYDLARKREKVELLPRLVHVKNFELLEAPNYDNATFRVSCGKGTYIRSLARDLARHLGTLGYVSALRRTRVGPFCEKEAILLDSPEILGHIDAFLGHILSVLTVLDDIPALALTEDQARSLRNGQAVPLFKVKVCSAPHSPESPPALCEDLSSELLKKLRGGQTDACVICGDRLVALVRCEEGRIRPFRVFNF
;
A
#
# COMPACT_ATOMS: atom_id res chain seq x y z
N MET A 1 21.25 -10.04 22.67
CA MET A 1 19.90 -9.81 22.09
C MET A 1 19.38 -8.47 22.58
N ALA A 2 19.15 -7.49 21.72
CA ALA A 2 18.59 -6.21 22.12
C ALA A 2 17.15 -6.44 22.60
N LYS A 3 16.87 -6.13 23.87
CA LYS A 3 15.52 -6.18 24.44
C LYS A 3 14.65 -5.17 23.68
N TYR A 4 13.68 -5.63 22.88
CA TYR A 4 12.66 -4.77 22.29
C TYR A 4 11.92 -4.04 23.42
N LYS A 5 12.12 -2.72 23.51
CA LYS A 5 11.33 -1.88 24.40
C LYS A 5 9.93 -1.70 23.77
N GLY A 6 8.93 -2.43 24.23
CA GLY A 6 7.53 -2.32 23.78
C GLY A 6 6.78 -3.64 23.86
N LYS A 7 5.44 -3.57 23.70
CA LYS A 7 4.53 -4.72 23.75
C LYS A 7 4.65 -5.56 22.46
N PRO A 8 4.56 -6.90 22.53
CA PRO A 8 4.54 -7.78 21.36
C PRO A 8 3.15 -7.78 20.69
N ILE A 9 2.78 -6.64 20.11
CA ILE A 9 1.53 -6.47 19.37
C ILE A 9 1.82 -6.70 17.91
N HIS A 10 1.04 -7.57 17.25
CA HIS A 10 1.24 -8.01 15.88
C HIS A 10 -0.06 -7.91 15.11
N GLY A 11 -0.02 -7.38 13.89
CA GLY A 11 -1.18 -7.25 13.03
C GLY A 11 -1.19 -5.95 12.24
N TRP A 12 -2.29 -5.70 11.58
CA TRP A 12 -2.51 -4.52 10.76
C TRP A 12 -3.56 -3.61 11.39
N LEU A 13 -3.28 -2.33 11.40
CA LEU A 13 -4.23 -1.29 11.77
C LEU A 13 -4.43 -0.38 10.57
N VAL A 14 -5.68 -0.11 10.21
CA VAL A 14 -6.02 0.78 9.11
C VAL A 14 -6.41 2.14 9.68
N VAL A 15 -5.63 3.17 9.36
CA VAL A 15 -5.87 4.53 9.84
C VAL A 15 -6.42 5.39 8.71
N ASP A 16 -7.50 6.11 8.94
CA ASP A 16 -7.91 7.22 8.09
C ASP A 16 -7.06 8.43 8.46
N LYS A 17 -6.05 8.70 7.63
CA LYS A 17 -5.11 9.78 7.88
C LYS A 17 -5.75 11.14 7.64
N ALA A 18 -5.73 12.00 8.62
CA ALA A 18 -6.19 13.38 8.48
C ALA A 18 -5.25 14.22 7.58
N ARG A 19 -5.78 15.28 6.98
CA ARG A 19 -5.01 16.28 6.21
C ARG A 19 -3.98 16.99 7.11
N GLY A 20 -2.84 17.35 6.54
CA GLY A 20 -1.77 18.10 7.22
C GLY A 20 -0.85 17.24 8.09
N VAL A 21 -1.15 15.94 8.25
CA VAL A 21 -0.34 15.01 9.06
C VAL A 21 0.53 14.15 8.15
N THR A 22 1.81 13.98 8.48
CA THR A 22 2.70 13.08 7.74
C THR A 22 2.45 11.62 8.12
N SER A 23 2.67 10.69 7.17
CA SER A 23 2.55 9.25 7.42
C SER A 23 3.45 8.78 8.57
N SER A 24 4.66 9.33 8.72
CA SER A 24 5.57 9.02 9.82
C SER A 24 5.04 9.48 11.18
N ARG A 25 4.36 10.62 11.24
CA ARG A 25 3.72 11.11 12.47
C ARG A 25 2.60 10.19 12.92
N VAL A 26 1.78 9.70 11.97
CA VAL A 26 0.73 8.70 12.24
C VAL A 26 1.32 7.42 12.83
N VAL A 27 2.39 6.89 12.23
CA VAL A 27 3.11 5.71 12.80
C VAL A 27 3.56 5.98 14.23
N GLY A 28 4.12 7.17 14.50
CA GLY A 28 4.55 7.57 15.85
C GLY A 28 3.39 7.62 16.85
N GLN A 29 2.24 8.18 16.44
CA GLN A 29 1.02 8.22 17.26
C GLN A 29 0.49 6.82 17.56
N VAL A 30 0.33 5.97 16.54
CA VAL A 30 -0.10 4.57 16.70
C VAL A 30 0.85 3.81 17.62
N LYS A 31 2.17 3.95 17.43
CA LYS A 31 3.16 3.31 18.28
C LYS A 31 3.07 3.76 19.74
N LYS A 32 2.82 5.05 19.98
CA LYS A 32 2.63 5.60 21.32
C LYS A 32 1.33 5.07 21.97
N LEU A 33 0.23 5.05 21.23
CA LEU A 33 -1.07 4.57 21.71
C LEU A 33 -1.04 3.08 22.06
N THR A 34 -0.47 2.26 21.17
CA THR A 34 -0.42 0.79 21.38
C THR A 34 0.69 0.35 22.32
N GLY A 35 1.77 1.09 22.41
CA GLY A 35 3.00 0.63 23.04
C GLY A 35 3.73 -0.46 22.23
N ALA A 36 3.38 -0.69 20.97
CA ALA A 36 3.96 -1.73 20.13
C ALA A 36 5.49 -1.58 19.99
N ALA A 37 6.21 -2.69 20.06
CA ALA A 37 7.66 -2.70 19.94
C ALA A 37 8.14 -2.20 18.56
N LYS A 38 7.36 -2.50 17.50
CA LYS A 38 7.66 -2.14 16.12
C LYS A 38 6.41 -1.69 15.39
N ALA A 39 6.53 -0.63 14.58
CA ALA A 39 5.46 -0.16 13.71
C ALA A 39 6.05 0.42 12.42
N GLY A 40 5.26 0.37 11.33
CA GLY A 40 5.61 0.95 10.04
C GLY A 40 4.37 1.07 9.16
N HIS A 41 4.37 1.98 8.18
CA HIS A 41 3.25 2.12 7.23
C HIS A 41 3.51 1.39 5.91
N ALA A 42 2.44 1.00 5.23
CA ALA A 42 2.49 0.36 3.92
C ALA A 42 2.09 1.34 2.79
N GLY A 43 2.97 2.29 2.53
CA GLY A 43 2.81 3.29 1.48
C GLY A 43 2.54 4.68 2.01
N THR A 44 3.46 5.59 1.71
CA THR A 44 3.38 7.00 2.11
C THR A 44 2.15 7.68 1.51
N LEU A 45 1.50 8.53 2.29
CA LEU A 45 0.59 9.57 1.86
C LEU A 45 1.24 10.92 2.10
N ASP A 46 1.09 11.82 1.13
CA ASP A 46 1.53 13.23 1.25
C ASP A 46 0.78 13.94 2.39
N PRO A 47 1.30 15.03 2.97
CA PRO A 47 0.61 15.75 4.05
C PRO A 47 -0.79 16.22 3.67
N LEU A 48 -0.97 16.76 2.47
CA LEU A 48 -2.29 17.20 1.97
C LEU A 48 -3.29 16.05 1.82
N ALA A 49 -2.80 14.84 1.55
CA ALA A 49 -3.65 13.68 1.28
C ALA A 49 -4.31 13.15 2.55
N THR A 50 -5.52 12.62 2.41
CA THR A 50 -6.30 11.93 3.45
C THR A 50 -6.51 10.46 3.10
N GLY A 51 -7.14 9.72 4.01
CA GLY A 51 -7.62 8.36 3.74
C GLY A 51 -6.68 7.27 4.20
N ILE A 52 -6.81 6.12 3.59
CA ILE A 52 -6.34 4.83 4.06
C ILE A 52 -4.82 4.76 4.17
N LEU A 53 -4.32 4.63 5.39
CA LEU A 53 -2.92 4.41 5.71
C LEU A 53 -2.77 3.13 6.56
N PRO A 54 -2.49 1.97 5.94
CA PRO A 54 -2.26 0.74 6.68
C PRO A 54 -0.97 0.82 7.49
N ILE A 55 -1.08 0.50 8.78
CA ILE A 55 0.03 0.48 9.75
C ILE A 55 0.29 -0.97 10.16
N ALA A 56 1.47 -1.47 9.87
CA ALA A 56 1.94 -2.77 10.32
C ALA A 56 2.52 -2.68 11.73
N LEU A 57 2.10 -3.56 12.62
CA LEU A 57 2.58 -3.67 13.99
C LEU A 57 3.35 -4.98 14.18
N GLY A 58 4.47 -4.94 14.88
CA GLY A 58 5.30 -6.09 15.19
C GLY A 58 5.67 -6.94 13.98
N GLU A 59 5.25 -8.20 13.98
CA GLU A 59 5.55 -9.17 12.91
C GLU A 59 4.91 -8.81 11.56
N ALA A 60 3.78 -8.10 11.53
CA ALA A 60 3.16 -7.62 10.29
C ALA A 60 4.10 -6.72 9.47
N THR A 61 5.11 -6.10 10.10
CA THR A 61 6.12 -5.31 9.36
C THR A 61 6.92 -6.13 8.34
N LYS A 62 6.90 -7.46 8.45
CA LYS A 62 7.53 -8.37 7.49
C LYS A 62 6.70 -8.57 6.21
N THR A 63 5.42 -8.20 6.23
CA THR A 63 4.48 -8.33 5.11
C THR A 63 4.16 -7.01 4.40
N VAL A 64 4.80 -5.90 4.79
CA VAL A 64 4.58 -4.55 4.21
C VAL A 64 4.73 -4.53 2.69
N SER A 65 5.70 -5.30 2.14
CA SER A 65 5.94 -5.37 0.69
C SER A 65 4.74 -5.89 -0.11
N TYR A 66 3.94 -6.80 0.45
CA TYR A 66 2.73 -7.34 -0.19
C TYR A 66 1.67 -6.25 -0.33
N VAL A 67 1.40 -5.50 0.74
CA VAL A 67 0.47 -4.37 0.70
C VAL A 67 0.96 -3.27 -0.25
N MET A 68 2.26 -2.98 -0.24
CA MET A 68 2.84 -1.97 -1.14
C MET A 68 2.78 -2.39 -2.61
N ALA A 69 2.83 -3.67 -2.91
CA ALA A 69 2.71 -4.21 -4.27
C ALA A 69 1.26 -4.20 -4.78
N GLY A 70 0.27 -4.31 -3.88
CA GLY A 70 -1.15 -4.36 -4.23
C GLY A 70 -1.69 -3.08 -4.88
N PRO A 71 -2.89 -3.13 -5.47
CA PRO A 71 -3.55 -1.99 -6.10
C PRO A 71 -3.90 -0.88 -5.09
N LYS A 72 -4.04 0.34 -5.58
CA LYS A 72 -4.51 1.50 -4.82
C LYS A 72 -5.65 2.17 -5.55
N GLU A 73 -6.57 2.76 -4.79
CA GLU A 73 -7.62 3.60 -5.33
C GLU A 73 -7.60 4.97 -4.65
N TYR A 74 -7.82 6.00 -5.47
CA TYR A 74 -7.81 7.38 -5.02
C TYR A 74 -8.99 8.13 -5.59
N HIS A 75 -9.54 9.06 -4.78
CA HIS A 75 -10.35 10.17 -5.25
C HIS A 75 -9.51 11.44 -5.16
N PHE A 76 -9.52 12.27 -6.20
CA PHE A 76 -8.74 13.49 -6.20
C PHE A 76 -9.39 14.56 -7.07
N THR A 77 -9.15 15.82 -6.72
CA THR A 77 -9.68 16.98 -7.43
C THR A 77 -8.51 17.74 -8.07
N ILE A 78 -8.63 18.01 -9.36
CA ILE A 78 -7.75 18.90 -10.10
C ILE A 78 -8.38 20.28 -10.14
N VAL A 79 -7.59 21.32 -9.86
CA VAL A 79 -7.91 22.70 -10.18
C VAL A 79 -7.16 23.07 -11.45
N TRP A 80 -7.88 23.56 -12.44
CA TRP A 80 -7.36 23.94 -13.74
C TRP A 80 -6.83 25.38 -13.77
N GLY A 81 -5.90 25.66 -14.67
CA GLY A 81 -5.40 27.00 -14.94
C GLY A 81 -4.16 27.41 -14.16
N GLU A 82 -3.67 26.60 -13.23
CA GLU A 82 -2.44 26.85 -12.51
C GLU A 82 -1.52 25.63 -12.51
N ALA A 83 -0.21 25.84 -12.65
CA ALA A 83 0.82 24.88 -12.32
C ALA A 83 1.49 25.28 -11.01
N ARG A 84 1.76 24.29 -10.16
CA ARG A 84 2.50 24.46 -8.91
C ARG A 84 3.74 23.58 -8.90
N ASP A 85 4.80 24.03 -8.25
CA ASP A 85 6.10 23.35 -8.22
C ASP A 85 6.05 21.97 -7.55
N SER A 86 5.06 21.74 -6.65
CA SER A 86 4.79 20.44 -6.01
C SER A 86 3.76 19.58 -6.76
N ASP A 87 3.13 20.09 -7.83
CA ASP A 87 1.97 19.53 -8.52
C ASP A 87 0.72 19.39 -7.59
N ASP A 88 0.69 20.09 -6.44
CA ASP A 88 -0.42 20.09 -5.47
C ASP A 88 -0.61 21.46 -4.80
N SER A 89 -1.63 21.59 -3.92
CA SER A 89 -1.99 22.85 -3.29
C SER A 89 -0.97 23.38 -2.28
N GLU A 90 0.05 22.61 -1.90
CA GLU A 90 1.09 23.05 -0.95
C GLU A 90 2.25 23.80 -1.64
N GLY A 91 2.37 23.68 -2.96
CA GLY A 91 3.42 24.32 -3.74
C GLY A 91 3.14 25.78 -4.13
N SER A 92 4.18 26.45 -4.60
CA SER A 92 4.09 27.81 -5.14
C SER A 92 3.62 27.75 -6.60
N VAL A 93 2.87 28.77 -7.03
CA VAL A 93 2.45 28.93 -8.44
C VAL A 93 3.68 29.20 -9.31
N VAL A 94 3.85 28.39 -10.37
CA VAL A 94 4.95 28.50 -11.34
C VAL A 94 4.46 28.77 -12.76
N GLY A 95 3.16 28.79 -13.00
CA GLY A 95 2.57 29.09 -14.29
C GLY A 95 1.05 29.20 -14.20
N THR A 96 0.46 29.95 -15.15
CA THR A 96 -0.99 30.11 -15.24
C THR A 96 -1.47 29.91 -16.68
N SER A 97 -2.73 29.51 -16.83
CA SER A 97 -3.44 29.31 -18.10
C SER A 97 -4.88 29.78 -17.97
N LEU A 98 -5.40 30.41 -19.00
CA LEU A 98 -6.83 30.79 -19.08
C LEU A 98 -7.68 29.65 -19.66
N VAL A 99 -7.08 28.62 -20.20
CA VAL A 99 -7.80 27.47 -20.81
C VAL A 99 -8.48 26.67 -19.72
N ARG A 100 -9.76 26.36 -19.96
CA ARG A 100 -10.58 25.49 -19.12
C ARG A 100 -11.09 24.34 -20.00
N PRO A 101 -10.78 23.08 -19.69
CA PRO A 101 -11.18 21.96 -20.52
C PRO A 101 -12.68 21.72 -20.40
N GLU A 102 -13.31 21.41 -21.53
CA GLU A 102 -14.69 20.97 -21.56
C GLU A 102 -14.81 19.53 -21.06
N LYS A 103 -15.99 19.18 -20.49
CA LYS A 103 -16.22 17.84 -19.92
C LYS A 103 -15.99 16.72 -20.92
N ASP A 104 -16.43 16.91 -22.16
CA ASP A 104 -16.29 15.88 -23.22
C ASP A 104 -14.83 15.67 -23.61
N ASP A 105 -14.01 16.70 -23.60
CA ASP A 105 -12.58 16.60 -23.86
C ASP A 105 -11.86 15.89 -22.71
N ILE A 106 -12.24 16.17 -21.48
CA ILE A 106 -11.76 15.43 -20.30
C ILE A 106 -12.06 13.94 -20.49
N LEU A 107 -13.33 13.57 -20.73
CA LEU A 107 -13.74 12.17 -20.89
C LEU A 107 -12.97 11.44 -21.99
N LYS A 108 -12.74 12.09 -23.13
CA LYS A 108 -11.94 11.52 -24.24
C LYS A 108 -10.45 11.33 -23.82
N ALA A 109 -9.88 12.31 -23.12
CA ALA A 109 -8.48 12.31 -22.72
C ALA A 109 -8.17 11.19 -21.72
N LEU A 110 -9.10 10.82 -20.82
CA LEU A 110 -8.88 9.79 -19.79
C LEU A 110 -8.41 8.45 -20.39
N ASN A 111 -8.87 8.09 -21.60
CA ASN A 111 -8.49 6.84 -22.25
C ASN A 111 -6.98 6.74 -22.54
N ASN A 112 -6.30 7.88 -22.70
CA ASN A 112 -4.84 7.92 -22.95
C ASN A 112 -4.03 7.67 -21.67
N PHE A 113 -4.67 7.62 -20.50
CA PHE A 113 -4.05 7.43 -19.20
C PHE A 113 -4.43 6.10 -18.54
N ILE A 114 -5.03 5.17 -19.32
CA ILE A 114 -5.39 3.81 -18.87
C ILE A 114 -4.39 2.81 -19.49
N GLY A 115 -4.02 1.79 -18.72
CA GLY A 115 -3.01 0.79 -19.10
C GLY A 115 -1.63 1.15 -18.57
N ASP A 116 -0.61 0.72 -19.29
CA ASP A 116 0.78 1.01 -18.93
C ASP A 116 1.18 2.36 -19.54
N ILE A 117 1.50 3.31 -18.67
CA ILE A 117 1.86 4.68 -19.05
C ILE A 117 3.23 5.06 -18.50
N GLU A 118 3.96 5.89 -19.23
CA GLU A 118 5.18 6.52 -18.72
C GLU A 118 4.81 7.75 -17.88
N GLN A 119 5.37 7.84 -16.69
CA GLN A 119 5.14 8.94 -15.78
C GLN A 119 6.44 9.46 -15.19
N ILE A 120 6.68 10.77 -15.27
CA ILE A 120 7.77 11.43 -14.54
C ILE A 120 7.26 11.75 -13.14
N PRO A 121 7.88 11.20 -12.08
CA PRO A 121 7.51 11.50 -10.70
C PRO A 121 7.56 13.00 -10.40
N PRO A 122 6.82 13.53 -9.41
CA PRO A 122 6.94 14.92 -9.00
C PRO A 122 8.31 15.18 -8.34
N ALA A 123 8.81 16.41 -8.43
CA ALA A 123 10.07 16.79 -7.79
C ALA A 123 10.06 16.54 -6.26
N PHE A 124 8.92 16.80 -5.64
CA PHE A 124 8.68 16.53 -4.22
C PHE A 124 8.24 15.07 -4.00
N SER A 125 9.14 14.13 -4.22
CA SER A 125 8.87 12.69 -4.05
C SER A 125 9.94 11.98 -3.21
N ALA A 126 9.62 10.77 -2.75
CA ALA A 126 10.56 9.91 -2.02
C ALA A 126 11.54 9.15 -2.94
N VAL A 127 11.52 9.41 -4.25
CA VAL A 127 12.46 8.82 -5.22
C VAL A 127 13.88 9.20 -4.83
N LYS A 128 14.79 8.24 -4.92
CA LYS A 128 16.22 8.49 -4.66
C LYS A 128 16.96 8.77 -5.95
N ILE A 129 17.77 9.83 -5.93
CA ILE A 129 18.73 10.21 -6.95
C ILE A 129 20.08 10.23 -6.26
N ASP A 130 21.02 9.42 -6.68
CA ASP A 130 22.36 9.29 -6.10
C ASP A 130 22.36 9.14 -4.58
N GLY A 131 21.42 8.32 -4.04
CA GLY A 131 21.26 8.05 -2.62
C GLY A 131 20.50 9.12 -1.82
N ARG A 132 20.27 10.32 -2.37
CA ARG A 132 19.49 11.42 -1.76
C ARG A 132 18.05 11.39 -2.23
N ARG A 133 17.09 11.78 -1.39
CA ARG A 133 15.68 11.85 -1.79
C ARG A 133 15.42 13.09 -2.67
N ALA A 134 14.65 12.94 -3.74
CA ALA A 134 14.27 14.04 -4.62
C ALA A 134 13.62 15.20 -3.84
N TYR A 135 12.77 14.90 -2.86
CA TYR A 135 12.17 15.87 -1.95
C TYR A 135 13.22 16.74 -1.19
N ASP A 136 14.33 16.15 -0.72
CA ASP A 136 15.38 16.89 0.00
C ASP A 136 16.14 17.84 -0.94
N LEU A 137 16.31 17.44 -2.20
CA LEU A 137 16.92 18.26 -3.27
C LEU A 137 15.99 19.41 -3.67
N ALA A 138 14.72 19.11 -3.93
CA ALA A 138 13.70 20.09 -4.31
C ALA A 138 13.54 21.19 -3.24
N ARG A 139 13.54 20.85 -1.95
CA ARG A 139 13.53 21.85 -0.87
C ARG A 139 14.72 22.77 -0.85
N LYS A 140 15.86 22.30 -1.31
CA LYS A 140 17.08 23.12 -1.45
C LYS A 140 17.12 23.92 -2.76
N ARG A 141 16.06 23.83 -3.58
CA ARG A 141 15.98 24.42 -4.92
C ARG A 141 17.08 23.90 -5.86
N GLU A 142 17.63 22.71 -5.58
CA GLU A 142 18.53 22.03 -6.49
C GLU A 142 17.71 21.48 -7.66
N LYS A 143 18.25 21.54 -8.89
CA LYS A 143 17.57 21.00 -10.08
C LYS A 143 17.45 19.48 -9.92
N VAL A 144 16.22 18.97 -9.99
CA VAL A 144 15.91 17.55 -9.87
C VAL A 144 15.50 17.03 -11.23
N GLU A 145 16.34 16.20 -11.83
CA GLU A 145 16.01 15.49 -13.08
C GLU A 145 15.54 14.06 -12.72
N LEU A 146 14.28 13.80 -12.96
CA LEU A 146 13.66 12.49 -12.70
C LEU A 146 13.39 11.79 -14.02
N LEU A 147 13.78 10.53 -14.09
CA LEU A 147 13.53 9.69 -15.27
C LEU A 147 12.09 9.20 -15.28
N PRO A 148 11.48 9.07 -16.47
CA PRO A 148 10.17 8.42 -16.64
C PRO A 148 10.19 7.00 -16.06
N ARG A 149 9.04 6.57 -15.54
CA ARG A 149 8.83 5.23 -15.02
C ARG A 149 7.52 4.69 -15.55
N LEU A 150 7.53 3.42 -15.93
CA LEU A 150 6.33 2.73 -16.32
C LEU A 150 5.47 2.48 -15.07
N VAL A 151 4.21 2.90 -15.13
CA VAL A 151 3.19 2.68 -14.09
C VAL A 151 1.92 2.15 -14.74
N HIS A 152 1.14 1.37 -14.00
CA HIS A 152 -0.09 0.79 -14.51
C HIS A 152 -1.31 1.50 -13.91
N VAL A 153 -2.19 2.01 -14.76
CA VAL A 153 -3.49 2.58 -14.39
C VAL A 153 -4.58 1.63 -14.88
N LYS A 154 -5.27 0.99 -13.94
CA LYS A 154 -6.33 0.02 -14.26
C LYS A 154 -7.61 0.69 -14.73
N ASN A 155 -7.97 1.80 -14.08
CA ASN A 155 -9.19 2.56 -14.37
C ASN A 155 -8.98 4.04 -14.00
N PHE A 156 -9.58 4.93 -14.78
CA PHE A 156 -9.54 6.37 -14.54
C PHE A 156 -10.86 6.99 -14.98
N GLU A 157 -11.62 7.55 -14.04
CA GLU A 157 -12.98 8.02 -14.24
C GLU A 157 -13.16 9.44 -13.76
N LEU A 158 -13.93 10.23 -14.50
CA LEU A 158 -14.46 11.52 -14.06
C LEU A 158 -15.68 11.28 -13.18
N LEU A 159 -15.63 11.69 -11.91
CA LEU A 159 -16.76 11.62 -10.99
C LEU A 159 -17.70 12.82 -11.14
N GLU A 160 -17.10 14.00 -11.10
CA GLU A 160 -17.86 15.26 -11.21
C GLU A 160 -16.99 16.39 -11.77
N ALA A 161 -17.65 17.32 -12.46
CA ALA A 161 -17.07 18.60 -12.90
C ALA A 161 -18.12 19.70 -12.56
N PRO A 162 -18.13 20.16 -11.31
CA PRO A 162 -19.18 21.05 -10.81
C PRO A 162 -19.12 22.45 -11.44
N ASN A 163 -17.96 22.82 -11.96
CA ASN A 163 -17.73 24.10 -12.66
C ASN A 163 -16.53 23.96 -13.62
N TYR A 164 -16.21 25.03 -14.34
CA TYR A 164 -15.08 25.06 -15.29
C TYR A 164 -13.70 25.03 -14.62
N ASP A 165 -13.58 25.37 -13.33
CA ASP A 165 -12.29 25.53 -12.68
C ASP A 165 -11.76 24.25 -12.04
N ASN A 166 -12.62 23.24 -11.83
CA ASN A 166 -12.18 21.99 -11.20
C ASN A 166 -12.98 20.77 -11.65
N ALA A 167 -12.34 19.61 -11.50
CA ALA A 167 -12.96 18.31 -11.73
C ALA A 167 -12.44 17.28 -10.73
N THR A 168 -13.30 16.36 -10.31
CA THR A 168 -12.99 15.29 -9.36
C THR A 168 -12.98 13.95 -10.07
N PHE A 169 -11.98 13.14 -9.75
CA PHE A 169 -11.70 11.88 -10.43
C PHE A 169 -11.57 10.74 -9.44
N ARG A 170 -11.84 9.53 -9.92
CA ARG A 170 -11.46 8.26 -9.29
C ARG A 170 -10.43 7.57 -10.16
N VAL A 171 -9.35 7.05 -9.54
CA VAL A 171 -8.34 6.27 -10.24
C VAL A 171 -7.97 5.02 -9.46
N SER A 172 -7.95 3.86 -10.15
CA SER A 172 -7.39 2.62 -9.64
C SER A 172 -6.07 2.34 -10.35
N CYS A 173 -4.98 2.18 -9.59
CA CYS A 173 -3.64 2.08 -10.16
C CYS A 173 -2.72 1.13 -9.38
N GLY A 174 -1.63 0.76 -10.02
CA GLY A 174 -0.56 -0.06 -9.44
C GLY A 174 0.39 0.73 -8.53
N LYS A 175 1.38 0.01 -8.01
CA LYS A 175 2.46 0.61 -7.21
C LYS A 175 3.24 1.67 -8.01
N GLY A 176 3.67 2.72 -7.33
CA GLY A 176 4.57 3.72 -7.91
C GLY A 176 3.88 4.84 -8.69
N THR A 177 2.57 4.75 -8.91
CA THR A 177 1.79 5.81 -9.57
C THR A 177 1.68 7.04 -8.67
N TYR A 178 2.03 8.21 -9.18
CA TYR A 178 1.88 9.50 -8.52
C TYR A 178 0.64 10.22 -9.06
N ILE A 179 -0.34 10.43 -8.20
CA ILE A 179 -1.60 11.09 -8.58
C ILE A 179 -1.35 12.55 -8.97
N ARG A 180 -0.38 13.21 -8.34
CA ARG A 180 0.04 14.57 -8.69
C ARG A 180 0.61 14.66 -10.12
N SER A 181 1.44 13.72 -10.51
CA SER A 181 1.92 13.65 -11.89
C SER A 181 0.81 13.32 -12.88
N LEU A 182 -0.11 12.41 -12.52
CA LEU A 182 -1.25 12.07 -13.37
C LEU A 182 -2.12 13.31 -13.63
N ALA A 183 -2.39 14.11 -12.60
CA ALA A 183 -3.14 15.36 -12.71
C ALA A 183 -2.43 16.39 -13.60
N ARG A 184 -1.12 16.59 -13.36
CA ARG A 184 -0.28 17.49 -14.19
C ARG A 184 -0.29 17.06 -15.65
N ASP A 185 -0.08 15.78 -15.92
CA ASP A 185 0.06 15.25 -17.26
C ASP A 185 -1.28 15.28 -18.02
N LEU A 186 -2.41 15.00 -17.33
CA LEU A 186 -3.76 15.18 -17.89
C LEU A 186 -4.03 16.64 -18.23
N ALA A 187 -3.70 17.59 -17.34
CA ALA A 187 -3.88 19.02 -17.62
C ALA A 187 -3.08 19.45 -18.86
N ARG A 188 -1.83 19.04 -18.97
CA ARG A 188 -0.99 19.32 -20.15
C ARG A 188 -1.55 18.71 -21.43
N HIS A 189 -2.06 17.48 -21.38
CA HIS A 189 -2.70 16.83 -22.52
C HIS A 189 -3.93 17.61 -23.01
N LEU A 190 -4.66 18.23 -22.09
CA LEU A 190 -5.82 19.08 -22.37
C LEU A 190 -5.45 20.53 -22.77
N GLY A 191 -4.15 20.84 -22.98
CA GLY A 191 -3.68 22.16 -23.37
C GLY A 191 -3.76 23.23 -22.27
N THR A 192 -3.84 22.80 -21.00
CA THR A 192 -3.90 23.71 -19.86
C THR A 192 -2.87 23.34 -18.80
N LEU A 193 -2.98 23.97 -17.63
CA LEU A 193 -2.22 23.67 -16.42
C LEU A 193 -3.17 23.20 -15.33
N GLY A 194 -2.68 22.41 -14.37
CA GLY A 194 -3.50 21.92 -13.28
C GLY A 194 -2.67 21.35 -12.14
N TYR A 195 -3.24 21.37 -10.94
CA TYR A 195 -2.65 20.80 -9.75
C TYR A 195 -3.71 20.10 -8.90
N VAL A 196 -3.25 19.20 -8.02
CA VAL A 196 -4.14 18.47 -7.08
C VAL A 196 -4.47 19.36 -5.89
N SER A 197 -5.74 19.68 -5.70
CA SER A 197 -6.25 20.46 -4.56
C SER A 197 -6.74 19.58 -3.39
N ALA A 198 -7.25 18.40 -3.72
CA ALA A 198 -7.69 17.40 -2.75
C ALA A 198 -7.27 16.00 -3.23
N LEU A 199 -6.85 15.16 -2.28
CA LEU A 199 -6.44 13.78 -2.55
C LEU A 199 -6.86 12.89 -1.38
N ARG A 200 -7.64 11.85 -1.68
CA ARG A 200 -8.04 10.83 -0.71
C ARG A 200 -7.73 9.45 -1.24
N ARG A 201 -7.00 8.66 -0.49
CA ARG A 201 -6.78 7.26 -0.81
C ARG A 201 -7.88 6.41 -0.17
N THR A 202 -8.73 5.77 -0.97
CA THR A 202 -9.90 4.99 -0.54
C THR A 202 -9.58 3.51 -0.35
N ARG A 203 -8.49 3.01 -1.02
CA ARG A 203 -8.08 1.60 -0.94
C ARG A 203 -6.56 1.42 -1.05
N VAL A 204 -6.03 0.44 -0.32
CA VAL A 204 -4.64 -0.07 -0.45
C VAL A 204 -4.67 -1.59 -0.29
N GLY A 205 -4.48 -2.35 -1.37
CA GLY A 205 -4.58 -3.80 -1.35
C GLY A 205 -5.93 -4.26 -0.80
N PRO A 206 -5.97 -5.11 0.25
CA PRO A 206 -7.21 -5.58 0.85
C PRO A 206 -7.91 -4.52 1.71
N PHE A 207 -7.20 -3.47 2.15
CA PHE A 207 -7.71 -2.48 3.09
C PHE A 207 -8.53 -1.39 2.40
N CYS A 208 -9.70 -1.07 2.94
CA CYS A 208 -10.58 -0.01 2.48
C CYS A 208 -11.13 0.83 3.66
N GLU A 209 -12.05 1.73 3.37
CA GLU A 209 -12.58 2.68 4.37
C GLU A 209 -13.37 2.01 5.50
N LYS A 210 -13.88 0.77 5.30
CA LYS A 210 -14.66 0.05 6.32
C LYS A 210 -13.84 -0.31 7.56
N GLU A 211 -12.57 -0.64 7.36
CA GLU A 211 -11.65 -1.04 8.43
C GLU A 211 -10.93 0.15 9.05
N ALA A 212 -11.14 1.36 8.50
CA ALA A 212 -10.37 2.54 8.89
C ALA A 212 -10.89 3.18 10.17
N ILE A 213 -9.96 3.57 11.02
CA ILE A 213 -10.23 4.32 12.26
C ILE A 213 -9.62 5.72 12.19
N LEU A 214 -10.30 6.68 12.83
CA LEU A 214 -9.77 8.01 13.10
C LEU A 214 -9.04 7.99 14.45
N LEU A 215 -7.77 8.41 14.46
CA LEU A 215 -6.95 8.38 15.69
C LEU A 215 -7.39 9.38 16.78
N ASP A 216 -8.18 10.37 16.41
CA ASP A 216 -8.72 11.43 17.27
C ASP A 216 -10.20 11.22 17.59
N SER A 217 -10.79 10.11 17.21
CA SER A 217 -12.18 9.81 17.55
C SER A 217 -12.33 9.54 19.06
N PRO A 218 -13.46 9.96 19.68
CA PRO A 218 -13.72 9.77 21.10
C PRO A 218 -13.68 8.29 21.52
N GLU A 219 -14.09 7.38 20.64
CA GLU A 219 -14.11 5.94 20.88
C GLU A 219 -12.69 5.36 21.02
N ILE A 220 -11.71 5.99 20.40
CA ILE A 220 -10.31 5.58 20.39
C ILE A 220 -9.49 6.31 21.47
N LEU A 221 -9.82 7.58 21.75
CA LEU A 221 -9.11 8.37 22.74
C LEU A 221 -9.38 7.86 24.15
N GLY A 222 -8.34 7.33 24.81
CA GLY A 222 -8.41 6.83 26.19
C GLY A 222 -8.82 5.36 26.35
N HIS A 223 -9.18 4.65 25.27
CA HIS A 223 -9.63 3.27 25.31
C HIS A 223 -8.70 2.35 24.50
N ILE A 224 -7.59 1.94 25.11
CA ILE A 224 -6.59 1.10 24.42
C ILE A 224 -7.18 -0.25 23.97
N ASP A 225 -8.11 -0.82 24.71
CA ASP A 225 -8.74 -2.12 24.38
C ASP A 225 -9.64 -1.98 23.14
N ALA A 226 -10.40 -0.89 23.01
CA ALA A 226 -11.16 -0.60 21.80
C ALA A 226 -10.21 -0.46 20.60
N PHE A 227 -9.09 0.25 20.76
CA PHE A 227 -8.06 0.37 19.74
C PHE A 227 -7.46 -0.98 19.30
N LEU A 228 -7.18 -1.86 20.26
CA LEU A 228 -6.63 -3.19 19.98
C LEU A 228 -7.63 -4.09 19.24
N GLY A 229 -8.93 -3.90 19.45
CA GLY A 229 -10.00 -4.62 18.73
C GLY A 229 -10.05 -4.35 17.22
N HIS A 230 -9.45 -3.26 16.75
CA HIS A 230 -9.35 -2.93 15.32
C HIS A 230 -8.09 -3.51 14.64
N ILE A 231 -7.27 -4.27 15.36
CA ILE A 231 -6.07 -4.88 14.77
C ILE A 231 -6.47 -6.13 13.98
N LEU A 232 -6.23 -6.04 12.67
CA LEU A 232 -6.47 -7.12 11.72
C LEU A 232 -5.30 -8.12 11.73
N SER A 233 -5.59 -9.37 11.35
CA SER A 233 -4.59 -10.44 11.25
C SER A 233 -3.45 -10.09 10.28
N VAL A 234 -2.26 -10.62 10.56
CA VAL A 234 -1.13 -10.57 9.59
C VAL A 234 -1.48 -11.30 8.30
N LEU A 235 -2.35 -12.31 8.36
CA LEU A 235 -2.80 -13.09 7.21
C LEU A 235 -3.66 -12.29 6.22
N THR A 236 -4.35 -11.25 6.66
CA THR A 236 -5.23 -10.41 5.81
C THR A 236 -4.56 -9.93 4.50
N VAL A 237 -3.25 -9.81 4.49
CA VAL A 237 -2.50 -9.31 3.32
C VAL A 237 -1.82 -10.42 2.52
N LEU A 238 -2.08 -11.67 2.84
CA LEU A 238 -1.47 -12.86 2.24
C LEU A 238 -2.49 -13.74 1.50
N ASP A 239 -3.74 -13.28 1.32
CA ASP A 239 -4.82 -14.04 0.69
C ASP A 239 -4.52 -14.42 -0.77
N ASP A 240 -3.72 -13.59 -1.46
CA ASP A 240 -3.35 -13.82 -2.86
C ASP A 240 -2.21 -14.84 -3.03
N ILE A 241 -1.63 -15.35 -1.93
CA ILE A 241 -0.55 -16.34 -1.98
C ILE A 241 -0.99 -17.67 -1.39
N PRO A 242 -0.50 -18.82 -1.95
CA PRO A 242 -0.84 -20.14 -1.47
C PRO A 242 -0.52 -20.35 -0.01
N ALA A 243 -1.42 -20.97 0.74
CA ALA A 243 -1.20 -21.36 2.12
C ALA A 243 -0.89 -22.87 2.22
N LEU A 244 0.13 -23.21 3.01
CA LEU A 244 0.60 -24.58 3.22
C LEU A 244 0.46 -24.92 4.71
N ALA A 245 -0.21 -26.03 5.03
CA ALA A 245 -0.37 -26.53 6.39
C ALA A 245 0.83 -27.38 6.80
N LEU A 246 1.36 -27.11 7.98
CA LEU A 246 2.48 -27.82 8.60
C LEU A 246 2.09 -28.54 9.87
N THR A 247 2.82 -29.63 10.16
CA THR A 247 2.86 -30.20 11.51
C THR A 247 3.76 -29.33 12.42
N GLU A 248 3.65 -29.49 13.74
CA GLU A 248 4.50 -28.76 14.71
C GLU A 248 6.00 -29.03 14.50
N ASP A 249 6.39 -30.26 14.15
CA ASP A 249 7.80 -30.62 13.90
C ASP A 249 8.32 -29.95 12.63
N GLN A 250 7.49 -29.87 11.58
CA GLN A 250 7.83 -29.16 10.35
C GLN A 250 7.95 -27.65 10.59
N ALA A 251 7.03 -27.09 11.37
CA ALA A 251 7.04 -25.69 11.78
C ALA A 251 8.30 -25.33 12.57
N ARG A 252 8.69 -26.23 13.50
CA ARG A 252 9.94 -26.10 14.27
C ARG A 252 11.17 -26.11 13.37
N SER A 253 11.21 -27.03 12.40
CA SER A 253 12.30 -27.09 11.42
C SER A 253 12.42 -25.80 10.61
N LEU A 254 11.30 -25.24 10.10
CA LEU A 254 11.32 -23.97 9.38
C LEU A 254 11.71 -22.77 10.26
N ARG A 255 11.26 -22.73 11.53
CA ARG A 255 11.70 -21.68 12.48
C ARG A 255 13.21 -21.68 12.69
N ASN A 256 13.84 -22.86 12.61
CA ASN A 256 15.29 -23.02 12.69
C ASN A 256 16.02 -22.82 11.33
N GLY A 257 15.29 -22.38 10.29
CA GLY A 257 15.86 -22.12 8.95
C GLY A 257 16.06 -23.39 8.09
N GLN A 258 15.59 -24.56 8.54
CA GLN A 258 15.72 -25.83 7.83
C GLN A 258 14.66 -25.95 6.74
N ALA A 259 15.03 -26.56 5.59
CA ALA A 259 14.09 -26.81 4.51
C ALA A 259 13.25 -28.07 4.76
N VAL A 260 11.95 -27.99 4.44
CA VAL A 260 10.99 -29.10 4.54
C VAL A 260 10.63 -29.60 3.13
N PRO A 261 10.58 -30.94 2.90
CA PRO A 261 10.15 -31.47 1.60
C PRO A 261 8.70 -31.09 1.28
N LEU A 262 8.44 -30.59 0.08
CA LEU A 262 7.10 -30.11 -0.36
C LEU A 262 6.07 -31.27 -0.36
N PHE A 263 6.46 -32.49 -0.69
CA PHE A 263 5.55 -33.64 -0.72
C PHE A 263 5.00 -34.05 0.66
N LYS A 264 5.59 -33.53 1.75
CA LYS A 264 5.13 -33.74 3.12
C LYS A 264 4.19 -32.62 3.63
N VAL A 265 3.83 -31.67 2.77
CA VAL A 265 3.06 -30.48 3.14
C VAL A 265 1.71 -30.52 2.45
N LYS A 266 0.63 -30.21 3.17
CA LYS A 266 -0.72 -30.09 2.60
C LYS A 266 -1.01 -28.65 2.26
N VAL A 267 -1.80 -28.41 1.21
CA VAL A 267 -2.33 -27.08 0.92
C VAL A 267 -3.60 -26.85 1.72
N CYS A 268 -3.77 -25.64 2.18
CA CYS A 268 -5.00 -25.18 2.83
C CYS A 268 -5.43 -23.83 2.23
N SER A 269 -6.71 -23.50 2.40
CA SER A 269 -7.13 -22.11 2.22
C SER A 269 -6.53 -21.27 3.34
N ALA A 270 -6.07 -20.07 3.03
CA ALA A 270 -5.72 -19.11 4.07
C ALA A 270 -6.96 -18.84 4.92
N PRO A 271 -6.86 -18.82 6.27
CA PRO A 271 -7.99 -18.48 7.10
C PRO A 271 -8.39 -17.03 6.85
N HIS A 272 -9.60 -16.83 6.33
CA HIS A 272 -10.14 -15.49 6.00
C HIS A 272 -10.53 -14.68 7.25
N SER A 273 -10.66 -15.33 8.42
CA SER A 273 -10.92 -14.69 9.70
C SER A 273 -10.30 -15.50 10.84
N PRO A 274 -10.08 -14.90 12.03
CA PRO A 274 -9.63 -15.61 13.23
C PRO A 274 -10.58 -16.74 13.68
N GLU A 275 -11.84 -16.70 13.26
CA GLU A 275 -12.88 -17.66 13.62
C GLU A 275 -13.05 -18.80 12.62
N SER A 276 -12.40 -18.70 11.44
CA SER A 276 -12.46 -19.73 10.42
C SER A 276 -11.19 -20.58 10.45
N PRO A 277 -11.25 -21.84 10.90
CA PRO A 277 -10.09 -22.73 10.79
C PRO A 277 -9.71 -22.91 9.33
N PRO A 278 -8.41 -23.06 9.00
CA PRO A 278 -7.97 -23.30 7.64
C PRO A 278 -8.63 -24.60 7.14
N ALA A 279 -9.47 -24.48 6.12
CA ALA A 279 -10.04 -25.66 5.47
C ALA A 279 -8.92 -26.37 4.69
N LEU A 280 -8.71 -27.66 4.98
CA LEU A 280 -7.80 -28.47 4.19
C LEU A 280 -8.41 -28.61 2.78
N CYS A 281 -7.75 -28.09 1.77
CA CYS A 281 -8.10 -28.41 0.38
C CYS A 281 -7.58 -29.81 0.07
N GLU A 282 -8.49 -30.75 -0.14
CA GLU A 282 -8.14 -32.16 -0.40
C GLU A 282 -7.39 -32.34 -1.72
N ASP A 283 -7.55 -31.43 -2.68
CA ASP A 283 -6.83 -31.46 -3.97
C ASP A 283 -6.11 -30.14 -4.24
N LEU A 284 -4.79 -30.21 -4.15
CA LEU A 284 -3.92 -29.25 -4.84
C LEU A 284 -4.25 -29.27 -6.32
N SER A 285 -4.71 -28.16 -6.88
CA SER A 285 -4.74 -28.06 -8.34
C SER A 285 -3.33 -28.36 -8.84
N SER A 286 -3.22 -29.25 -9.80
CA SER A 286 -1.93 -29.64 -10.40
C SER A 286 -1.14 -28.42 -10.91
N GLU A 287 -1.83 -27.33 -11.18
CA GLU A 287 -1.30 -26.05 -11.60
C GLU A 287 -0.58 -25.29 -10.47
N LEU A 288 -1.14 -25.29 -9.26
CA LEU A 288 -0.51 -24.64 -8.09
C LEU A 288 0.77 -25.37 -7.68
N LEU A 289 0.74 -26.71 -7.70
CA LEU A 289 1.95 -27.51 -7.48
C LEU A 289 3.03 -27.25 -8.53
N LYS A 290 2.65 -27.07 -9.80
CA LYS A 290 3.59 -26.71 -10.87
C LYS A 290 4.20 -25.33 -10.62
N LYS A 291 3.41 -24.32 -10.24
CA LYS A 291 3.87 -22.98 -9.91
C LYS A 291 4.82 -22.98 -8.70
N LEU A 292 4.47 -23.71 -7.64
CA LEU A 292 5.31 -23.86 -6.45
C LEU A 292 6.63 -24.59 -6.78
N ARG A 293 6.58 -25.70 -7.53
CA ARG A 293 7.77 -26.46 -7.96
C ARG A 293 8.68 -25.67 -8.89
N GLY A 294 8.10 -24.79 -9.70
CA GLY A 294 8.84 -23.88 -10.59
C GLY A 294 9.53 -22.71 -9.89
N GLY A 295 9.41 -22.58 -8.57
CA GLY A 295 10.02 -21.48 -7.79
C GLY A 295 9.44 -20.10 -8.10
N GLN A 296 8.33 -20.02 -8.82
CA GLN A 296 7.74 -18.78 -9.34
C GLN A 296 6.79 -18.08 -8.36
N THR A 297 6.48 -18.73 -7.22
CA THR A 297 5.46 -18.22 -6.30
C THR A 297 5.92 -18.40 -4.87
N ASP A 298 5.85 -17.30 -4.09
CA ASP A 298 5.99 -17.36 -2.64
C ASP A 298 4.74 -18.05 -2.05
N ALA A 299 4.88 -18.70 -0.89
CA ALA A 299 3.78 -19.28 -0.15
C ALA A 299 3.85 -18.88 1.32
N CYS A 300 2.70 -18.85 2.00
CA CYS A 300 2.66 -18.77 3.44
C CYS A 300 2.52 -20.17 4.04
N VAL A 301 3.14 -20.41 5.18
CA VAL A 301 3.02 -21.67 5.90
C VAL A 301 2.38 -21.44 7.26
N ILE A 302 1.39 -22.28 7.59
CA ILE A 302 0.54 -22.18 8.75
C ILE A 302 0.64 -23.46 9.56
N CYS A 303 0.68 -23.37 10.88
CA CYS A 303 0.57 -24.48 11.81
C CYS A 303 -0.60 -24.20 12.75
N GLY A 304 -1.68 -24.98 12.64
CA GLY A 304 -2.96 -24.62 13.24
C GLY A 304 -3.49 -23.33 12.65
N ASP A 305 -3.75 -22.34 13.50
CA ASP A 305 -4.19 -20.98 13.17
C ASP A 305 -3.04 -19.95 13.03
N ARG A 306 -1.78 -20.39 13.22
CA ARG A 306 -0.63 -19.49 13.32
C ARG A 306 0.20 -19.48 12.05
N LEU A 307 0.46 -18.30 11.53
CA LEU A 307 1.44 -18.07 10.48
C LEU A 307 2.86 -18.36 11.00
N VAL A 308 3.58 -19.25 10.33
CA VAL A 308 4.93 -19.67 10.72
C VAL A 308 5.99 -18.94 9.92
N ALA A 309 5.86 -18.93 8.60
CA ALA A 309 6.85 -18.33 7.72
C ALA A 309 6.24 -18.00 6.34
N LEU A 310 6.94 -17.13 5.61
CA LEU A 310 6.85 -17.07 4.16
C LEU A 310 7.98 -17.90 3.59
N VAL A 311 7.65 -18.75 2.62
CA VAL A 311 8.55 -19.73 2.05
C VAL A 311 8.61 -19.62 0.53
N ARG A 312 9.71 -20.09 -0.02
CA ARG A 312 9.91 -20.30 -1.44
C ARG A 312 10.18 -21.78 -1.69
N CYS A 313 9.66 -22.31 -2.79
CA CYS A 313 9.95 -23.68 -3.17
C CYS A 313 11.17 -23.71 -4.06
N GLU A 314 12.21 -24.44 -3.65
CA GLU A 314 13.46 -24.66 -4.37
C GLU A 314 13.77 -26.14 -4.33
N GLU A 315 14.01 -26.76 -5.48
CA GLU A 315 14.37 -28.19 -5.62
C GLU A 315 13.41 -29.15 -4.89
N GLY A 316 12.10 -28.88 -4.96
CA GLY A 316 11.06 -29.70 -4.30
C GLY A 316 11.03 -29.59 -2.77
N ARG A 317 11.70 -28.60 -2.21
CA ARG A 317 11.71 -28.28 -0.77
C ARG A 317 11.24 -26.85 -0.55
N ILE A 318 10.51 -26.60 0.53
CA ILE A 318 10.17 -25.25 0.96
C ILE A 318 11.24 -24.70 1.89
N ARG A 319 11.73 -23.50 1.59
CA ARG A 319 12.73 -22.78 2.39
C ARG A 319 12.15 -21.49 2.92
N PRO A 320 12.31 -21.18 4.23
CA PRO A 320 11.80 -19.93 4.78
C PRO A 320 12.71 -18.77 4.37
N PHE A 321 12.13 -17.66 3.89
CA PHE A 321 12.83 -16.40 3.70
C PHE A 321 12.34 -15.30 4.68
N ARG A 322 11.21 -15.54 5.35
CA ARG A 322 10.69 -14.73 6.47
C ARG A 322 10.05 -15.65 7.50
N VAL A 323 10.56 -15.68 8.70
CA VAL A 323 9.99 -16.43 9.85
C VAL A 323 9.28 -15.45 10.76
N PHE A 324 8.11 -15.83 11.28
CA PHE A 324 7.30 -15.05 12.21
C PHE A 324 7.45 -15.59 13.65
N ASN A 325 7.56 -14.66 14.61
CA ASN A 325 7.72 -14.95 16.03
C ASN A 325 6.64 -14.18 16.80
N PHE A 326 5.50 -14.85 16.98
CA PHE A 326 4.36 -14.30 17.72
C PHE A 326 4.46 -14.61 19.20
#